data_31320723e44a7867d2a99c9907845483
#
_entry.id   31320723e44a7867d2a99c9907845483
#
_cell.length_a   1.000
_cell.length_b   1.000
_cell.length_c   1.000
_cell.angle_alpha   90.00
_cell.angle_beta   90.00
_cell.angle_gamma   90.00
#
_symmetry.space_group_name_H-M   'P 1'
#
loop_
_entity.id
_entity.type
_entity.pdbx_description
1 polymer ?
#
loop_
_entity_poly.entity_id
_entity_poly.type
_entity_poly.pdbx_seq_one_letter_code
_entity_poly.pdbx_strand_id
1 'polypeptide(L)'
;VGSEMCIRDRLVPARNFPVEVLFLRDDDIPESVASGVADVGIVGLNEVMEKRCPVGILKKLGFGKCRLSLAIPQNIDYQDRNWFSGKKIATSYPGILSDYLHKNGIVSDIHVITGSVEIAPGIRLADAIFDIVSSGSTLVSNRLKEVETVVESEAVLIGTDSISSEKRGILD
;
A
#
# COMPACT_ATOMS: atom_id res chain seq x y z
N VAL A 1 20.79 3.25 18.23
CA VAL A 1 21.88 3.10 17.25
C VAL A 1 21.30 2.25 16.13
N GLY A 2 20.72 2.94 15.10
CA GLY A 2 20.23 2.29 13.89
C GLY A 2 21.42 1.77 13.09
N SER A 3 21.50 0.47 12.85
CA SER A 3 22.42 -0.08 11.89
C SER A 3 22.02 0.41 10.51
N GLU A 4 22.82 1.30 9.92
CA GLU A 4 22.79 1.56 8.49
C GLU A 4 23.09 0.23 7.81
N MET A 5 22.06 -0.44 7.31
CA MET A 5 22.21 -1.61 6.46
C MET A 5 22.83 -1.10 5.15
N CYS A 6 24.11 -1.42 4.96
CA CYS A 6 24.86 -1.00 3.79
C CYS A 6 24.17 -1.50 2.50
N ILE A 7 24.17 -0.71 1.43
CA ILE A 7 23.56 -1.09 0.13
C ILE A 7 24.04 -2.47 -0.34
N ARG A 8 25.29 -2.85 -0.01
CA ARG A 8 25.85 -4.18 -0.31
C ARG A 8 25.13 -5.34 0.38
N ASP A 9 24.51 -5.10 1.54
CA ASP A 9 23.80 -6.14 2.29
C ASP A 9 22.36 -6.35 1.80
N ARG A 10 21.88 -5.47 0.91
CA ARG A 10 20.54 -5.53 0.32
C ARG A 10 20.48 -6.24 -1.03
N LEU A 11 21.63 -6.43 -1.70
CA LEU A 11 21.72 -7.15 -2.98
C LEU A 11 22.34 -8.53 -2.73
N VAL A 12 21.56 -9.58 -2.94
CA VAL A 12 21.93 -10.97 -2.65
C VAL A 12 21.74 -11.83 -3.90
N PRO A 13 22.82 -12.50 -4.40
CA PRO A 13 22.66 -13.46 -5.50
C PRO A 13 21.92 -14.71 -5.03
N ALA A 14 20.99 -15.20 -5.84
CA ALA A 14 20.34 -16.48 -5.60
C ALA A 14 21.31 -17.63 -5.88
N ARG A 15 21.29 -18.69 -5.06
CA ARG A 15 22.29 -19.79 -5.16
C ARG A 15 22.06 -20.70 -6.37
N ASN A 16 20.80 -20.95 -6.74
CA ASN A 16 20.41 -21.93 -7.75
C ASN A 16 19.60 -21.35 -8.91
N PHE A 17 19.60 -20.02 -9.04
CA PHE A 17 18.81 -19.33 -10.04
C PHE A 17 19.56 -18.08 -10.54
N PRO A 18 19.53 -17.75 -11.82
CA PRO A 18 20.32 -16.65 -12.38
C PRO A 18 19.69 -15.28 -12.11
N VAL A 19 19.45 -14.98 -10.85
CA VAL A 19 18.90 -13.68 -10.40
C VAL A 19 19.66 -13.13 -9.21
N GLU A 20 19.65 -11.83 -9.07
CA GLU A 20 20.07 -11.10 -7.88
C GLU A 20 18.82 -10.51 -7.22
N VAL A 21 18.69 -10.64 -5.92
CA VAL A 21 17.57 -10.13 -5.13
C VAL A 21 17.98 -8.85 -4.43
N LEU A 22 17.29 -7.76 -4.74
CA LEU A 22 17.47 -6.46 -4.10
C LEU A 22 16.34 -6.24 -3.10
N PHE A 23 16.67 -6.08 -1.82
CA PHE A 23 15.71 -5.78 -0.76
C PHE A 23 15.52 -4.27 -0.62
N LEU A 24 14.32 -3.80 -0.88
CA LEU A 24 13.90 -2.39 -0.80
C LEU A 24 12.71 -2.24 0.13
N ARG A 25 12.36 -1.00 0.45
CA ARG A 25 11.07 -0.67 1.07
C ARG A 25 9.96 -0.85 0.03
N ASP A 26 8.78 -1.23 0.50
CA ASP A 26 7.63 -1.51 -0.37
C ASP A 26 7.30 -0.32 -1.27
N ASP A 27 7.37 0.89 -0.73
CA ASP A 27 7.07 2.13 -1.43
C ASP A 27 8.13 2.53 -2.49
N ASP A 28 9.35 1.97 -2.43
CA ASP A 28 10.44 2.21 -3.39
C ASP A 28 10.44 1.21 -4.57
N ILE A 29 9.79 0.05 -4.41
CA ILE A 29 9.84 -1.04 -5.40
C ILE A 29 9.24 -0.63 -6.75
N PRO A 30 8.02 -0.02 -6.84
CA PRO A 30 7.43 0.34 -8.12
C PRO A 30 8.29 1.32 -8.93
N GLU A 31 8.90 2.29 -8.28
CA GLU A 31 9.77 3.26 -8.93
C GLU A 31 11.10 2.62 -9.38
N SER A 32 11.66 1.71 -8.59
CA SER A 32 12.88 0.97 -8.94
C SER A 32 12.70 0.11 -10.19
N VAL A 33 11.51 -0.50 -10.36
CA VAL A 33 11.17 -1.24 -11.57
C VAL A 33 10.91 -0.29 -12.74
N ALA A 34 10.15 0.78 -12.54
CA ALA A 34 9.84 1.76 -13.57
C ALA A 34 11.09 2.43 -14.15
N SER A 35 12.09 2.72 -13.30
CA SER A 35 13.37 3.32 -13.70
C SER A 35 14.39 2.33 -14.26
N GLY A 36 14.10 1.01 -14.23
CA GLY A 36 15.00 -0.03 -14.74
C GLY A 36 16.15 -0.39 -13.78
N VAL A 37 16.11 0.04 -12.53
CA VAL A 37 17.04 -0.41 -11.48
C VAL A 37 16.84 -1.89 -11.18
N ALA A 38 15.60 -2.36 -11.21
CA ALA A 38 15.24 -3.76 -11.15
C ALA A 38 14.42 -4.15 -12.39
N ASP A 39 14.60 -5.37 -12.88
CA ASP A 39 13.84 -5.88 -14.04
C ASP A 39 12.38 -6.19 -13.66
N VAL A 40 12.19 -6.73 -12.46
CA VAL A 40 10.88 -7.08 -11.88
C VAL A 40 10.87 -6.76 -10.39
N GLY A 41 9.67 -6.64 -9.81
CA GLY A 41 9.49 -6.43 -8.39
C GLY A 41 8.34 -7.25 -7.83
N ILE A 42 8.48 -7.65 -6.57
CA ILE A 42 7.39 -8.24 -5.79
C ILE A 42 6.97 -7.20 -4.75
N VAL A 43 5.71 -6.79 -4.81
CA VAL A 43 5.19 -5.68 -3.98
C VAL A 43 3.68 -5.84 -3.79
N GLY A 44 3.11 -5.19 -2.79
CA GLY A 44 1.66 -5.13 -2.62
C GLY A 44 0.99 -4.33 -3.74
N LEU A 45 -0.15 -4.81 -4.23
CA LEU A 45 -0.95 -4.13 -5.25
C LEU A 45 -1.32 -2.69 -4.83
N ASN A 46 -1.52 -2.47 -3.52
CA ASN A 46 -1.78 -1.14 -2.96
C ASN A 46 -0.66 -0.13 -3.27
N GLU A 47 0.61 -0.54 -3.19
CA GLU A 47 1.74 0.35 -3.51
C GLU A 47 1.77 0.70 -5.01
N VAL A 48 1.50 -0.28 -5.87
CA VAL A 48 1.41 -0.06 -7.33
C VAL A 48 0.31 0.95 -7.65
N MET A 49 -0.85 0.80 -7.01
CA MET A 49 -1.99 1.71 -7.21
C MET A 49 -1.72 3.12 -6.68
N GLU A 50 -1.07 3.24 -5.53
CA GLU A 50 -0.77 4.54 -4.92
C GLU A 50 0.30 5.30 -5.70
N LYS A 51 1.40 4.63 -6.05
CA LYS A 51 2.54 5.26 -6.74
C LYS A 51 2.26 5.60 -8.20
N ARG A 52 1.33 4.90 -8.87
CA ARG A 52 0.96 5.13 -10.28
C ARG A 52 2.16 5.13 -11.23
N CYS A 53 3.20 4.36 -10.90
CA CYS A 53 4.35 4.19 -11.77
C CYS A 53 3.98 3.44 -13.06
N PRO A 54 4.69 3.65 -14.18
CA PRO A 54 4.44 2.96 -15.45
C PRO A 54 4.98 1.52 -15.39
N VAL A 55 4.37 0.69 -14.59
CA VAL A 55 4.66 -0.74 -14.44
C VAL A 55 3.41 -1.57 -14.69
N GLY A 56 3.58 -2.74 -15.28
CA GLY A 56 2.51 -3.72 -15.49
C GLY A 56 2.50 -4.78 -14.39
N ILE A 57 1.31 -5.29 -14.08
CA ILE A 57 1.15 -6.46 -13.21
C ILE A 57 1.34 -7.71 -14.08
N LEU A 58 2.43 -8.44 -13.85
CA LEU A 58 2.74 -9.66 -14.58
C LEU A 58 1.99 -10.88 -14.01
N LYS A 59 1.91 -10.95 -12.66
CA LYS A 59 1.28 -12.09 -11.96
C LYS A 59 0.78 -11.69 -10.58
N LYS A 60 -0.37 -12.21 -10.18
CA LYS A 60 -0.84 -12.20 -8.79
C LYS A 60 -0.27 -13.41 -8.06
N LEU A 61 0.30 -13.21 -6.88
CA LEU A 61 1.06 -14.25 -6.20
C LEU A 61 0.25 -15.02 -5.14
N GLY A 62 -0.94 -14.53 -4.78
CA GLY A 62 -1.88 -15.23 -3.90
C GLY A 62 -1.54 -15.19 -2.40
N PHE A 63 -0.52 -14.45 -2.00
CA PHE A 63 -0.14 -14.25 -0.60
C PHE A 63 -0.11 -12.76 -0.23
N GLY A 64 0.14 -12.44 1.06
CA GLY A 64 0.17 -11.06 1.54
C GLY A 64 -1.17 -10.34 1.39
N LYS A 65 -2.28 -11.09 1.45
CA LYS A 65 -3.62 -10.54 1.29
C LYS A 65 -3.94 -9.56 2.39
N CYS A 66 -4.38 -8.38 1.99
CA CYS A 66 -4.84 -7.32 2.87
C CYS A 66 -5.91 -6.49 2.15
N ARG A 67 -6.45 -5.50 2.83
CA ARG A 67 -7.37 -4.54 2.23
C ARG A 67 -7.06 -3.14 2.71
N LEU A 68 -7.34 -2.15 1.90
CA LEU A 68 -7.35 -0.74 2.28
C LEU A 68 -8.76 -0.34 2.64
N SER A 69 -8.96 0.11 3.86
CA SER A 69 -10.28 0.36 4.41
C SER A 69 -10.36 1.67 5.17
N LEU A 70 -11.53 2.26 5.14
CA LEU A 70 -11.90 3.38 6.01
C LEU A 70 -12.34 2.83 7.37
N ALA A 71 -11.79 3.40 8.43
CA ALA A 71 -12.14 3.08 9.80
C ALA A 71 -12.39 4.34 10.63
N ILE A 72 -13.31 4.22 11.58
CA ILE A 72 -13.77 5.32 12.44
C ILE A 72 -13.73 4.88 13.91
N PRO A 73 -13.79 5.79 14.88
CA PRO A 73 -13.93 5.44 16.29
C PRO A 73 -15.17 4.54 16.54
N GLN A 74 -15.00 3.53 17.40
CA GLN A 74 -16.06 2.52 17.66
C GLN A 74 -17.37 3.12 18.20
N ASN A 75 -17.28 4.23 18.91
CA ASN A 75 -18.42 4.92 19.51
C ASN A 75 -19.26 5.75 18.52
N ILE A 76 -18.82 5.89 17.29
CA ILE A 76 -19.53 6.63 16.24
C ILE A 76 -20.62 5.72 15.64
N ASP A 77 -21.84 6.21 15.52
CA ASP A 77 -22.89 5.55 14.78
C ASP A 77 -22.73 5.84 13.28
N TYR A 78 -22.27 4.81 12.54
CA TYR A 78 -22.03 4.90 11.10
C TYR A 78 -23.25 4.43 10.34
N GLN A 79 -23.79 5.29 9.51
CA GLN A 79 -24.98 4.97 8.68
C GLN A 79 -24.57 4.67 7.24
N ASP A 80 -23.80 5.58 6.63
CA ASP A 80 -23.35 5.45 5.25
C ASP A 80 -22.09 6.30 4.99
N ARG A 81 -21.56 6.19 3.78
CA ARG A 81 -20.32 6.89 3.35
C ARG A 81 -20.41 8.41 3.33
N ASN A 82 -21.60 9.01 3.34
CA ASN A 82 -21.76 10.47 3.40
C ASN A 82 -21.29 11.02 4.75
N TRP A 83 -21.16 10.16 5.76
CA TRP A 83 -20.58 10.52 7.06
C TRP A 83 -19.18 11.15 6.91
N PHE A 84 -18.41 10.76 5.89
CA PHE A 84 -17.07 11.29 5.64
C PHE A 84 -17.04 12.71 5.08
N SER A 85 -18.18 13.26 4.62
CA SER A 85 -18.25 14.62 4.09
C SER A 85 -17.89 15.66 5.16
N GLY A 86 -16.89 16.50 4.85
CA GLY A 86 -16.36 17.51 5.78
C GLY A 86 -15.51 16.95 6.93
N LYS A 87 -15.20 15.65 6.92
CA LYS A 87 -14.34 15.00 7.90
C LYS A 87 -12.87 15.05 7.48
N LYS A 88 -11.98 15.00 8.47
CA LYS A 88 -10.55 14.82 8.25
C LYS A 88 -10.19 13.36 8.33
N ILE A 89 -9.54 12.84 7.28
CA ILE A 89 -9.15 11.43 7.16
C ILE A 89 -7.62 11.33 7.11
N ALA A 90 -7.01 10.66 8.08
CA ALA A 90 -5.57 10.42 8.08
C ALA A 90 -5.24 9.18 7.26
N THR A 91 -4.17 9.24 6.46
CA THR A 91 -3.77 8.13 5.59
C THR A 91 -2.32 8.23 5.13
N SER A 92 -1.72 7.07 4.82
CA SER A 92 -0.48 6.94 4.05
C SER A 92 -0.75 6.69 2.55
N TYR A 93 -2.02 6.61 2.14
CA TYR A 93 -2.47 6.31 0.78
C TYR A 93 -3.40 7.41 0.23
N PRO A 94 -2.91 8.66 0.10
CA PRO A 94 -3.74 9.79 -0.31
C PRO A 94 -4.28 9.67 -1.73
N GLY A 95 -3.54 9.05 -2.65
CA GLY A 95 -3.96 8.89 -4.04
C GLY A 95 -5.16 7.97 -4.18
N ILE A 96 -5.11 6.78 -3.57
CA ILE A 96 -6.21 5.83 -3.59
C ILE A 96 -7.44 6.40 -2.88
N LEU A 97 -7.24 7.04 -1.72
CA LEU A 97 -8.33 7.68 -0.98
C LEU A 97 -9.00 8.80 -1.79
N SER A 98 -8.21 9.67 -2.41
CA SER A 98 -8.72 10.77 -3.25
C SER A 98 -9.61 10.25 -4.39
N ASP A 99 -9.17 9.19 -5.08
CA ASP A 99 -9.94 8.59 -6.16
C ASP A 99 -11.27 8.02 -5.65
N TYR A 100 -11.25 7.34 -4.50
CA TYR A 100 -12.47 6.82 -3.88
C TYR A 100 -13.45 7.92 -3.50
N LEU A 101 -12.99 8.96 -2.83
CA LEU A 101 -13.80 10.10 -2.42
C LEU A 101 -14.42 10.80 -3.63
N HIS A 102 -13.61 11.09 -4.65
CA HIS A 102 -14.06 11.73 -5.88
C HIS A 102 -15.12 10.89 -6.61
N LYS A 103 -14.89 9.59 -6.77
CA LYS A 103 -15.83 8.64 -7.41
C LYS A 103 -17.19 8.60 -6.70
N ASN A 104 -17.21 8.82 -5.38
CA ASN A 104 -18.42 8.79 -4.57
C ASN A 104 -19.01 10.18 -4.31
N GLY A 105 -18.43 11.26 -4.86
CA GLY A 105 -18.90 12.64 -4.65
C GLY A 105 -18.74 13.14 -3.21
N ILE A 106 -17.76 12.60 -2.47
CA ILE A 106 -17.49 12.95 -1.08
C ILE A 106 -16.37 13.98 -1.01
N VAL A 107 -16.60 15.08 -0.29
CA VAL A 107 -15.59 16.11 -0.03
C VAL A 107 -15.09 15.96 1.40
N SER A 108 -13.83 15.57 1.56
CA SER A 108 -13.15 15.35 2.85
C SER A 108 -11.77 16.00 2.84
N ASP A 109 -11.25 16.30 4.03
CA ASP A 109 -9.87 16.78 4.22
C ASP A 109 -8.95 15.56 4.39
N ILE A 110 -7.99 15.39 3.46
CA ILE A 110 -7.02 14.29 3.50
C ILE A 110 -5.78 14.75 4.24
N HIS A 111 -5.49 14.12 5.38
CA HIS A 111 -4.31 14.38 6.17
C HIS A 111 -3.27 13.27 5.97
N VAL A 112 -2.22 13.60 5.20
CA VAL A 112 -1.17 12.62 4.87
C VAL A 112 -0.20 12.47 6.04
N ILE A 113 -0.05 11.23 6.52
CA ILE A 113 0.92 10.87 7.54
C ILE A 113 1.65 9.59 7.15
N THR A 114 2.89 9.45 7.57
CA THR A 114 3.71 8.25 7.33
C THR A 114 3.84 7.44 8.61
N GLY A 115 3.22 6.27 8.63
CA GLY A 115 3.21 5.36 9.80
C GLY A 115 2.29 5.81 10.94
N SER A 116 1.89 4.85 11.76
CA SER A 116 1.03 5.05 12.93
C SER A 116 -0.28 5.79 12.65
N VAL A 117 -0.88 5.52 11.49
CA VAL A 117 -2.14 6.15 11.05
C VAL A 117 -3.27 5.88 12.05
N GLU A 118 -3.28 4.69 12.63
CA GLU A 118 -4.29 4.21 13.57
C GLU A 118 -4.43 5.02 14.86
N ILE A 119 -3.40 5.78 15.25
CA ILE A 119 -3.46 6.61 16.45
C ILE A 119 -4.12 7.97 16.22
N ALA A 120 -4.23 8.42 14.97
CA ALA A 120 -4.66 9.76 14.60
C ALA A 120 -6.03 10.17 15.21
N PRO A 121 -7.07 9.35 15.22
CA PRO A 121 -8.33 9.70 15.86
C PRO A 121 -8.22 9.81 17.38
N GLY A 122 -7.42 8.97 18.03
CA GLY A 122 -7.21 8.98 19.48
C GLY A 122 -6.58 10.27 19.99
N ILE A 123 -5.71 10.88 19.20
CA ILE A 123 -5.05 12.16 19.52
C ILE A 123 -5.77 13.36 18.87
N ARG A 124 -6.95 13.17 18.31
CA ARG A 124 -7.77 14.20 17.64
C ARG A 124 -7.09 14.88 16.45
N LEU A 125 -6.18 14.18 15.78
CA LEU A 125 -5.52 14.66 14.56
C LEU A 125 -6.43 14.48 13.33
N ALA A 126 -7.30 13.46 13.36
CA ALA A 126 -8.28 13.18 12.31
C ALA A 126 -9.57 12.61 12.92
N ASP A 127 -10.66 12.62 12.14
CA ASP A 127 -11.94 12.02 12.53
C ASP A 127 -12.00 10.53 12.15
N ALA A 128 -11.27 10.15 11.10
CA ALA A 128 -11.23 8.80 10.54
C ALA A 128 -9.82 8.49 10.03
N ILE A 129 -9.62 7.22 9.68
CA ILE A 129 -8.40 6.77 9.01
C ILE A 129 -8.74 6.01 7.73
N PHE A 130 -7.79 6.00 6.80
CA PHE A 130 -7.76 5.11 5.65
C PHE A 130 -6.41 4.40 5.63
N ASP A 131 -6.41 3.10 5.88
CA ASP A 131 -5.16 2.36 6.07
C ASP A 131 -5.30 0.88 5.69
N ILE A 132 -4.16 0.17 5.68
CA ILE A 132 -4.10 -1.27 5.47
C ILE A 132 -4.71 -2.01 6.67
N VAL A 133 -5.60 -2.94 6.36
CA VAL A 133 -6.18 -3.87 7.32
C VAL A 133 -5.91 -5.30 6.86
N SER A 134 -5.19 -6.06 7.67
CA SER A 134 -5.00 -7.51 7.46
C SER A 134 -5.96 -8.31 8.33
N SER A 135 -5.78 -8.32 9.66
CA SER A 135 -6.64 -9.03 10.61
C SER A 135 -7.64 -8.12 11.32
N GLY A 136 -7.45 -6.79 11.29
CA GLY A 136 -8.25 -5.82 12.02
C GLY A 136 -7.91 -5.69 13.52
N SER A 137 -6.98 -6.47 14.05
CA SER A 137 -6.60 -6.42 15.46
C SER A 137 -6.03 -5.06 15.88
N THR A 138 -5.25 -4.42 15.01
CA THR A 138 -4.69 -3.07 15.25
C THR A 138 -5.80 -2.03 15.37
N LEU A 139 -6.85 -2.11 14.55
CA LEU A 139 -8.00 -1.21 14.65
C LEU A 139 -8.71 -1.35 15.98
N VAL A 140 -9.00 -2.60 16.40
CA VAL A 140 -9.67 -2.89 17.67
C VAL A 140 -8.85 -2.37 18.85
N SER A 141 -7.53 -2.59 18.86
CA SER A 141 -6.62 -2.11 19.90
C SER A 141 -6.63 -0.58 20.03
N ASN A 142 -6.87 0.13 18.94
CA ASN A 142 -6.97 1.59 18.89
C ASN A 142 -8.43 2.10 19.00
N ARG A 143 -9.37 1.24 19.39
CA ARG A 143 -10.81 1.56 19.51
C ARG A 143 -11.43 2.08 18.22
N LEU A 144 -10.98 1.52 17.08
CA LEU A 144 -11.51 1.80 15.76
C LEU A 144 -12.33 0.62 15.26
N LYS A 145 -13.27 0.91 14.37
CA LYS A 145 -14.01 -0.09 13.59
C LYS A 145 -13.90 0.21 12.11
N GLU A 146 -13.68 -0.84 11.32
CA GLU A 146 -13.74 -0.80 9.88
C GLU A 146 -15.18 -0.60 9.41
N VAL A 147 -15.40 0.31 8.45
CA VAL A 147 -16.75 0.62 7.95
C VAL A 147 -16.87 0.51 6.42
N GLU A 148 -15.82 0.76 5.68
CA GLU A 148 -15.82 0.66 4.21
C GLU A 148 -14.51 0.03 3.74
N THR A 149 -14.58 -1.05 2.97
CA THR A 149 -13.44 -1.60 2.23
C THR A 149 -13.37 -0.96 0.85
N VAL A 150 -12.26 -0.32 0.54
CA VAL A 150 -12.06 0.43 -0.72
C VAL A 150 -11.32 -0.41 -1.76
N VAL A 151 -10.24 -1.08 -1.34
CA VAL A 151 -9.38 -1.90 -2.22
C VAL A 151 -8.99 -3.18 -1.51
N GLU A 152 -9.10 -4.30 -2.21
CA GLU A 152 -8.43 -5.55 -1.82
C GLU A 152 -7.05 -5.61 -2.48
N SER A 153 -6.03 -6.01 -1.72
CA SER A 153 -4.65 -6.09 -2.15
C SER A 153 -4.03 -7.44 -1.82
N GLU A 154 -3.10 -7.84 -2.66
CA GLU A 154 -2.24 -9.01 -2.47
C GLU A 154 -0.86 -8.71 -3.06
N ALA A 155 0.11 -9.57 -2.76
CA ALA A 155 1.42 -9.50 -3.40
C ALA A 155 1.29 -9.76 -4.91
N VAL A 156 1.94 -8.90 -5.71
CA VAL A 156 1.98 -9.00 -7.17
C VAL A 156 3.42 -8.95 -7.67
N LEU A 157 3.66 -9.63 -8.77
CA LEU A 157 4.88 -9.48 -9.57
C LEU A 157 4.63 -8.36 -10.57
N ILE A 158 5.49 -7.35 -10.58
CA ILE A 158 5.43 -6.21 -11.49
C ILE A 158 6.65 -6.17 -12.39
N GLY A 159 6.50 -5.57 -13.56
CA GLY A 159 7.57 -5.36 -14.52
C GLY A 159 7.20 -4.27 -15.53
N THR A 160 8.13 -3.93 -16.41
CA THR A 160 7.89 -3.04 -17.54
C THR A 160 7.79 -3.83 -18.84
N ASP A 161 7.26 -3.23 -19.90
CA ASP A 161 7.21 -3.85 -21.23
C ASP A 161 8.59 -4.06 -21.86
N SER A 162 9.61 -3.41 -21.30
CA SER A 162 11.00 -3.49 -21.76
C SER A 162 11.76 -4.75 -21.30
N ILE A 163 11.14 -5.64 -20.53
CA ILE A 163 11.76 -6.91 -20.12
C ILE A 163 12.04 -7.75 -21.38
N SER A 164 13.32 -8.12 -21.59
CA SER A 164 13.70 -8.96 -22.73
C SER A 164 12.99 -10.33 -22.70
N SER A 165 12.77 -10.92 -23.88
CA SER A 165 12.16 -12.26 -24.00
C SER A 165 12.93 -13.34 -23.24
N GLU A 166 14.26 -13.21 -23.18
CA GLU A 166 15.15 -14.11 -22.43
C GLU A 166 14.88 -14.03 -20.91
N LYS A 167 14.72 -12.81 -20.37
CA LYS A 167 14.38 -12.62 -18.94
C LYS A 167 12.96 -13.04 -18.62
N ARG A 168 12.02 -12.90 -19.55
CA ARG A 168 10.64 -13.41 -19.37
C ARG A 168 10.61 -14.95 -19.26
N GLY A 169 11.41 -15.67 -20.02
CA GLY A 169 11.51 -17.13 -19.91
C GLY A 169 12.06 -17.65 -18.58
N ILE A 170 12.62 -16.78 -17.76
CA ILE A 170 13.05 -17.10 -16.39
C ILE A 170 11.86 -17.00 -15.40
N LEU A 171 10.81 -16.24 -15.72
CA LEU A 171 9.67 -15.96 -14.83
C LEU A 171 8.50 -16.94 -15.01
N ASP A 172 8.50 -17.75 -16.09
CA ASP A 172 7.52 -18.79 -16.39
C ASP A 172 7.86 -20.10 -15.64
#